data_4fa62349053dd85f4e3173a919eaa3f0
#
_entry.id   4fa62349053dd85f4e3173a919eaa3f0
#
_cell.length_a   1.000
_cell.length_b   1.000
_cell.length_c   1.000
_cell.angle_alpha   90.00
_cell.angle_beta   90.00
_cell.angle_gamma   90.00
#
_symmetry.space_group_name_H-M   'P 1'
#
loop_
_entity.id
_entity.type
_entity.pdbx_description
1 polymer ?
#
loop_
_entity_poly.entity_id
_entity_poly.type
_entity_poly.pdbx_seq_one_letter_code
_entity_poly.pdbx_strand_id
1 'polypeptide(L)'
;MKIDDVQYLCTTIGNLAGIPVRIYKNSKQIFYYSLVTLPKDPIVPYEDKILKIPDHIGYFITPRFHYYGIVNSGTYKIVLGPSRQWTANNTDLTELAFECDVPKDETENFITSMKSLVAMPLSSVLQTLCSMNFVLNGEKLSLADITIYDGEQFRLSEEITAKQTEIHYEETTDLSNNTAVHNTLALEQTIMNFVRHGDTAALKEWLKNAPAVRPGILSSDTLRQLKNTF
;
A
#
# COMPACT_ATOMS: atom_id res chain seq x y z
N MET A 1 -7.28 1.61 26.00
CA MET A 1 -7.53 2.98 25.54
C MET A 1 -9.03 3.18 25.43
N LYS A 2 -9.56 4.40 25.75
CA LYS A 2 -10.99 4.72 25.59
C LYS A 2 -11.32 4.91 24.11
N ILE A 3 -12.59 4.68 23.74
CA ILE A 3 -13.04 4.81 22.35
C ILE A 3 -12.81 6.24 21.80
N ASP A 4 -13.04 7.23 22.64
CA ASP A 4 -12.86 8.64 22.28
C ASP A 4 -11.41 8.96 21.88
N ASP A 5 -10.43 8.35 22.57
CA ASP A 5 -9.01 8.50 22.26
C ASP A 5 -8.68 7.84 20.91
N VAL A 6 -9.29 6.67 20.61
CA VAL A 6 -9.13 6.00 19.32
C VAL A 6 -9.75 6.82 18.19
N GLN A 7 -10.94 7.39 18.39
CA GLN A 7 -11.59 8.25 17.42
C GLN A 7 -10.78 9.52 17.15
N TYR A 8 -10.24 10.13 18.20
CA TYR A 8 -9.36 11.30 18.06
C TYR A 8 -8.12 10.98 17.23
N LEU A 9 -7.44 9.87 17.55
CA LEU A 9 -6.29 9.40 16.77
C LEU A 9 -6.66 9.18 15.30
N CYS A 10 -7.78 8.47 15.03
CA CYS A 10 -8.25 8.17 13.68
C CYS A 10 -8.60 9.45 12.90
N THR A 11 -9.26 10.41 13.54
CA THR A 11 -9.56 11.72 12.92
C THR A 11 -8.28 12.48 12.58
N THR A 12 -7.32 12.49 13.51
CA THR A 12 -6.03 13.17 13.29
C THR A 12 -5.26 12.55 12.14
N ILE A 13 -5.17 11.22 12.11
CA ILE A 13 -4.49 10.48 11.02
C ILE A 13 -5.21 10.70 9.70
N GLY A 14 -6.55 10.60 9.67
CA GLY A 14 -7.34 10.85 8.47
C GLY A 14 -7.15 12.27 7.91
N ASN A 15 -7.03 13.26 8.78
CA ASN A 15 -6.71 14.64 8.38
C ASN A 15 -5.29 14.77 7.80
N LEU A 16 -4.30 14.16 8.45
CA LEU A 16 -2.90 14.24 8.03
C LEU A 16 -2.65 13.47 6.73
N ALA A 17 -3.22 12.28 6.62
CA ALA A 17 -3.03 11.39 5.48
C ALA A 17 -3.95 11.72 4.30
N GLY A 18 -5.07 12.42 4.53
CA GLY A 18 -6.09 12.70 3.51
C GLY A 18 -6.83 11.45 3.01
N ILE A 19 -6.78 10.35 3.76
CA ILE A 19 -7.42 9.08 3.41
C ILE A 19 -8.52 8.72 4.43
N PRO A 20 -9.58 8.01 4.00
CA PRO A 20 -10.64 7.58 4.90
C PRO A 20 -10.14 6.64 5.99
N VAL A 21 -10.74 6.77 7.18
CA VAL A 21 -10.46 5.92 8.35
C VAL A 21 -11.75 5.37 8.92
N ARG A 22 -11.74 4.08 9.28
CA ARG A 22 -12.88 3.38 9.88
C ARG A 22 -12.47 2.69 11.16
N ILE A 23 -13.39 2.62 12.12
CA ILE A 23 -13.22 1.81 13.33
C ILE A 23 -14.33 0.77 13.35
N TYR A 24 -13.93 -0.47 13.51
CA TYR A 24 -14.83 -1.62 13.69
C TYR A 24 -14.70 -2.17 15.10
N LYS A 25 -15.84 -2.62 15.65
CA LYS A 25 -15.90 -3.40 16.88
C LYS A 25 -16.81 -4.60 16.63
N ASN A 26 -16.31 -5.82 16.89
CA ASN A 26 -17.02 -7.05 16.61
C ASN A 26 -17.59 -7.10 15.16
N SER A 27 -16.73 -6.76 14.19
CA SER A 27 -17.06 -6.66 12.76
C SER A 27 -18.17 -5.65 12.40
N LYS A 28 -18.60 -4.81 13.33
CA LYS A 28 -19.53 -3.72 13.06
C LYS A 28 -18.79 -2.41 13.01
N GLN A 29 -18.97 -1.65 11.93
CA GLN A 29 -18.43 -0.29 11.82
C GLN A 29 -19.11 0.62 12.85
N ILE A 30 -18.31 1.26 13.70
CA ILE A 30 -18.80 2.18 14.75
C ILE A 30 -18.34 3.62 14.52
N PHE A 31 -17.39 3.84 13.60
CA PHE A 31 -16.89 5.16 13.25
C PHE A 31 -16.39 5.18 11.81
N TYR A 32 -16.64 6.31 11.13
CA TYR A 32 -16.14 6.62 9.81
C TYR A 32 -15.72 8.08 9.75
N TYR A 33 -14.54 8.33 9.19
CA TYR A 33 -14.03 9.66 8.94
C TYR A 33 -13.43 9.74 7.55
N SER A 34 -13.77 10.77 6.79
CA SER A 34 -13.19 11.08 5.50
C SER A 34 -13.29 12.58 5.23
N LEU A 35 -12.29 13.14 4.56
CA LEU A 35 -12.32 14.51 4.04
C LEU A 35 -13.19 14.64 2.79
N VAL A 36 -13.47 13.51 2.12
CA VAL A 36 -14.25 13.44 0.90
C VAL A 36 -15.54 12.70 1.17
N THR A 37 -16.67 13.27 0.76
CA THR A 37 -17.97 12.59 0.85
C THR A 37 -18.08 11.60 -0.31
N LEU A 38 -18.24 10.31 0.01
CA LEU A 38 -18.46 9.24 -0.97
C LEU A 38 -19.91 8.79 -0.90
N PRO A 39 -20.61 8.63 -2.05
CA PRO A 39 -21.99 8.13 -2.08
C PRO A 39 -22.13 6.74 -1.48
N LYS A 40 -21.11 5.91 -1.67
CA LYS A 40 -20.95 4.57 -1.08
C LYS A 40 -19.51 4.37 -0.63
N ASP A 41 -19.36 3.53 0.39
CA ASP A 41 -18.05 3.20 0.90
C ASP A 41 -17.36 2.16 -0.02
N PRO A 42 -16.21 2.47 -0.64
CA PRO A 42 -15.52 1.58 -1.56
C PRO A 42 -14.88 0.34 -0.88
N ILE A 43 -14.94 0.21 0.44
CA ILE A 43 -14.47 -0.97 1.17
C ILE A 43 -15.43 -2.16 1.05
N VAL A 44 -16.72 -1.90 0.81
CA VAL A 44 -17.78 -2.90 0.91
C VAL A 44 -17.47 -4.23 0.20
N PRO A 45 -16.98 -4.28 -1.04
CA PRO A 45 -16.66 -5.54 -1.71
C PRO A 45 -15.51 -6.32 -1.06
N TYR A 46 -14.71 -5.68 -0.24
CA TYR A 46 -13.47 -6.23 0.32
C TYR A 46 -13.46 -6.31 1.85
N GLU A 47 -14.49 -5.77 2.50
CA GLU A 47 -14.59 -5.61 3.96
C GLU A 47 -14.29 -6.90 4.72
N ASP A 48 -14.95 -7.98 4.33
CA ASP A 48 -14.77 -9.29 4.97
C ASP A 48 -13.34 -9.83 4.87
N LYS A 49 -12.66 -9.60 3.75
CA LYS A 49 -11.26 -10.02 3.55
C LYS A 49 -10.32 -9.21 4.43
N ILE A 50 -10.52 -7.89 4.46
CA ILE A 50 -9.71 -6.97 5.24
C ILE A 50 -9.87 -7.24 6.74
N LEU A 51 -11.10 -7.42 7.22
CA LEU A 51 -11.37 -7.67 8.63
C LEU A 51 -10.91 -9.05 9.12
N LYS A 52 -10.61 -9.98 8.22
CA LYS A 52 -10.05 -11.31 8.57
C LYS A 52 -8.54 -11.29 8.76
N ILE A 53 -7.84 -10.23 8.43
CA ILE A 53 -6.39 -10.12 8.66
C ILE A 53 -6.12 -10.24 10.17
N PRO A 54 -5.31 -11.24 10.62
CA PRO A 54 -5.21 -11.58 12.02
C PRO A 54 -4.18 -10.76 12.79
N ASP A 55 -3.17 -10.23 12.11
CA ASP A 55 -2.02 -9.58 12.74
C ASP A 55 -2.34 -8.21 13.32
N HIS A 56 -1.44 -7.70 14.14
CA HIS A 56 -1.55 -6.35 14.70
C HIS A 56 -1.60 -5.29 13.61
N ILE A 57 -0.83 -5.44 12.53
CA ILE A 57 -0.94 -4.63 11.32
C ILE A 57 -0.91 -5.52 10.07
N GLY A 58 -1.63 -5.09 9.06
CA GLY A 58 -1.64 -5.73 7.76
C GLY A 58 -2.20 -4.81 6.69
N TYR A 59 -2.22 -5.27 5.47
CA TYR A 59 -2.82 -4.53 4.37
C TYR A 59 -3.46 -5.46 3.35
N PHE A 60 -4.34 -4.88 2.54
CA PHE A 60 -5.03 -5.54 1.45
C PHE A 60 -4.97 -4.67 0.20
N ILE A 61 -4.54 -5.25 -0.92
CA ILE A 61 -4.49 -4.61 -2.24
C ILE A 61 -5.63 -5.16 -3.07
N THR A 62 -6.47 -4.27 -3.62
CA THR A 62 -7.54 -4.67 -4.53
C THR A 62 -6.98 -4.97 -5.93
N PRO A 63 -7.71 -5.74 -6.78
CA PRO A 63 -7.29 -5.99 -8.17
C PRO A 63 -7.07 -4.72 -9.01
N ARG A 64 -7.65 -3.59 -8.59
CA ARG A 64 -7.49 -2.26 -9.22
C ARG A 64 -6.42 -1.39 -8.55
N PHE A 65 -5.53 -2.01 -7.76
CA PHE A 65 -4.43 -1.33 -7.08
C PHE A 65 -4.83 -0.20 -6.11
N HIS A 66 -6.06 -0.22 -5.60
CA HIS A 66 -6.38 0.48 -4.37
C HIS A 66 -5.94 -0.39 -3.19
N TYR A 67 -5.50 0.21 -2.12
CA TYR A 67 -5.10 -0.54 -0.94
C TYR A 67 -5.65 0.04 0.34
N TYR A 68 -5.86 -0.87 1.28
CA TYR A 68 -6.34 -0.63 2.63
C TYR A 68 -5.33 -1.14 3.62
N GLY A 69 -5.11 -0.36 4.68
CA GLY A 69 -4.32 -0.81 5.82
C GLY A 69 -5.20 -1.12 7.00
N ILE A 70 -4.81 -2.07 7.84
CA ILE A 70 -5.53 -2.41 9.07
C ILE A 70 -4.58 -2.43 10.27
N VAL A 71 -5.07 -1.90 11.41
CA VAL A 71 -4.46 -2.06 12.73
C VAL A 71 -5.46 -2.72 13.65
N ASN A 72 -5.07 -3.84 14.24
CA ASN A 72 -5.85 -4.57 15.23
C ASN A 72 -5.38 -4.19 16.64
N SER A 73 -6.29 -3.70 17.50
CA SER A 73 -5.99 -3.32 18.87
C SER A 73 -7.12 -3.73 19.81
N GLY A 74 -6.88 -4.77 20.60
CA GLY A 74 -7.88 -5.33 21.50
C GLY A 74 -9.16 -5.74 20.75
N THR A 75 -10.27 -5.08 21.04
CA THR A 75 -11.58 -5.34 20.40
C THR A 75 -11.82 -4.48 19.16
N TYR A 76 -10.91 -3.57 18.86
CA TYR A 76 -11.05 -2.64 17.75
C TYR A 76 -10.19 -3.07 16.55
N LYS A 77 -10.74 -2.86 15.36
CA LYS A 77 -10.02 -2.94 14.10
C LYS A 77 -10.13 -1.58 13.42
N ILE A 78 -9.00 -0.98 13.13
CA ILE A 78 -8.94 0.34 12.48
C ILE A 78 -8.49 0.13 11.04
N VAL A 79 -9.28 0.60 10.07
CA VAL A 79 -8.97 0.45 8.65
C VAL A 79 -8.77 1.82 8.02
N LEU A 80 -7.60 2.00 7.41
CA LEU A 80 -7.24 3.16 6.60
C LEU A 80 -7.40 2.81 5.12
N GLY A 81 -7.89 3.76 4.33
CA GLY A 81 -8.03 3.58 2.88
C GLY A 81 -9.46 3.82 2.38
N PRO A 82 -9.69 3.71 1.08
CA PRO A 82 -8.68 3.35 0.09
C PRO A 82 -7.62 4.44 -0.11
N SER A 83 -6.42 4.00 -0.44
CA SER A 83 -5.40 4.84 -1.05
C SER A 83 -4.92 4.18 -2.35
N ARG A 84 -4.10 4.89 -3.12
CA ARG A 84 -3.57 4.42 -4.39
C ARG A 84 -2.19 5.03 -4.65
N GLN A 85 -1.43 4.39 -5.52
CA GLN A 85 -0.11 4.89 -5.94
C GLN A 85 -0.22 5.90 -7.08
N TRP A 86 -1.13 5.66 -8.04
CA TRP A 86 -1.32 6.48 -9.25
C TRP A 86 -2.79 6.82 -9.46
N THR A 87 -3.04 7.70 -10.42
CA THR A 87 -4.41 8.12 -10.75
C THR A 87 -5.21 6.94 -11.30
N ALA A 88 -6.36 6.65 -10.68
CA ALA A 88 -7.27 5.63 -11.17
C ALA A 88 -7.92 6.06 -12.48
N ASN A 89 -8.10 5.14 -13.43
CA ASN A 89 -8.81 5.40 -14.65
C ASN A 89 -10.35 5.36 -14.44
N ASN A 90 -11.08 5.94 -15.36
CA ASN A 90 -12.55 6.00 -15.25
C ASN A 90 -13.20 4.62 -15.32
N THR A 91 -12.67 3.72 -16.13
CA THR A 91 -13.21 2.37 -16.30
C THR A 91 -13.16 1.61 -14.99
N ASP A 92 -12.00 1.56 -14.33
CA ASP A 92 -11.82 0.87 -13.06
C ASP A 92 -12.72 1.45 -11.95
N LEU A 93 -12.90 2.79 -11.94
CA LEU A 93 -13.78 3.44 -10.96
C LEU A 93 -15.26 3.20 -11.26
N THR A 94 -15.66 3.07 -12.53
CA THR A 94 -17.03 2.73 -12.91
C THR A 94 -17.35 1.28 -12.50
N GLU A 95 -16.43 0.37 -12.71
CA GLU A 95 -16.59 -1.02 -12.26
C GLU A 95 -16.63 -1.12 -10.74
N LEU A 96 -15.80 -0.37 -10.04
CA LEU A 96 -15.84 -0.31 -8.57
C LEU A 96 -17.17 0.27 -8.07
N ALA A 97 -17.70 1.31 -8.72
CA ALA A 97 -19.02 1.86 -8.39
C ALA A 97 -20.11 0.80 -8.53
N PHE A 98 -20.05 -0.02 -9.58
CA PHE A 98 -20.99 -1.14 -9.77
C PHE A 98 -20.82 -2.20 -8.67
N GLU A 99 -19.60 -2.58 -8.31
CA GLU A 99 -19.35 -3.53 -7.22
C GLU A 99 -19.82 -3.03 -5.84
N CYS A 100 -19.86 -1.70 -5.65
CA CYS A 100 -20.34 -1.05 -4.44
C CYS A 100 -21.86 -0.78 -4.44
N ASP A 101 -22.60 -1.25 -5.44
CA ASP A 101 -24.02 -0.94 -5.62
C ASP A 101 -24.31 0.58 -5.59
N VAL A 102 -23.46 1.39 -6.25
CA VAL A 102 -23.67 2.82 -6.39
C VAL A 102 -24.83 3.05 -7.37
N PRO A 103 -25.85 3.86 -7.02
CA PRO A 103 -26.91 4.24 -7.95
C PRO A 103 -26.36 4.88 -9.21
N LYS A 104 -27.00 4.61 -10.36
CA LYS A 104 -26.52 5.08 -11.66
C LYS A 104 -26.39 6.61 -11.75
N ASP A 105 -27.30 7.33 -11.13
CA ASP A 105 -27.31 8.80 -11.03
C ASP A 105 -26.21 9.35 -10.10
N GLU A 106 -25.67 8.54 -9.20
CA GLU A 106 -24.54 8.89 -8.29
C GLU A 106 -23.17 8.41 -8.79
N THR A 107 -23.09 7.62 -9.87
CA THR A 107 -21.85 7.03 -10.35
C THR A 107 -20.79 8.08 -10.70
N GLU A 108 -21.18 9.16 -11.35
CA GLU A 108 -20.26 10.25 -11.74
C GLU A 108 -19.70 10.99 -10.51
N ASN A 109 -20.57 11.21 -9.51
CA ASN A 109 -20.18 11.77 -8.23
C ASN A 109 -19.22 10.85 -7.48
N PHE A 110 -19.49 9.54 -7.46
CA PHE A 110 -18.59 8.54 -6.88
C PHE A 110 -17.20 8.57 -7.54
N ILE A 111 -17.12 8.57 -8.86
CA ILE A 111 -15.86 8.63 -9.62
C ILE A 111 -15.08 9.91 -9.28
N THR A 112 -15.75 11.06 -9.27
CA THR A 112 -15.14 12.35 -8.93
C THR A 112 -14.61 12.37 -7.51
N SER A 113 -15.40 11.84 -6.55
CA SER A 113 -15.02 11.75 -5.16
C SER A 113 -13.83 10.79 -4.96
N MET A 114 -13.84 9.62 -5.62
CA MET A 114 -12.72 8.69 -5.58
C MET A 114 -11.42 9.30 -6.14
N LYS A 115 -11.51 10.12 -7.19
CA LYS A 115 -10.35 10.82 -7.75
C LYS A 115 -9.81 11.90 -6.83
N SER A 116 -10.65 12.52 -6.02
CA SER A 116 -10.23 13.55 -5.05
C SER A 116 -9.58 13.00 -3.79
N LEU A 117 -9.67 11.67 -3.54
CA LEU A 117 -8.91 11.04 -2.46
C LEU A 117 -7.40 11.18 -2.69
N VAL A 118 -6.68 11.44 -1.61
CA VAL A 118 -5.22 11.59 -1.66
C VAL A 118 -4.57 10.29 -2.12
N ALA A 119 -3.72 10.38 -3.13
CA ALA A 119 -2.83 9.30 -3.54
C ALA A 119 -1.64 9.28 -2.58
N MET A 120 -1.48 8.20 -1.83
CA MET A 120 -0.38 8.01 -0.88
C MET A 120 0.32 6.70 -1.22
N PRO A 121 1.65 6.69 -1.35
CA PRO A 121 2.42 5.47 -1.59
C PRO A 121 2.11 4.38 -0.56
N LEU A 122 2.11 3.11 -0.99
CA LEU A 122 1.86 1.99 -0.09
C LEU A 122 2.80 2.00 1.11
N SER A 123 4.09 2.28 0.90
CA SER A 123 5.08 2.40 1.97
C SER A 123 4.72 3.46 3.02
N SER A 124 4.14 4.59 2.59
CA SER A 124 3.69 5.66 3.51
C SER A 124 2.44 5.24 4.30
N VAL A 125 1.52 4.50 3.69
CA VAL A 125 0.39 3.91 4.41
C VAL A 125 0.89 2.92 5.45
N LEU A 126 1.80 2.01 5.07
CA LEU A 126 2.38 1.04 6.00
C LEU A 126 3.13 1.70 7.15
N GLN A 127 3.89 2.78 6.89
CA GLN A 127 4.56 3.55 7.94
C GLN A 127 3.55 4.22 8.89
N THR A 128 2.42 4.68 8.37
CA THR A 128 1.32 5.22 9.17
C THR A 128 0.73 4.13 10.07
N LEU A 129 0.53 2.89 9.55
CA LEU A 129 0.07 1.76 10.36
C LEU A 129 1.04 1.40 11.46
N CYS A 130 2.36 1.38 11.19
CA CYS A 130 3.39 1.16 12.22
C CYS A 130 3.28 2.21 13.34
N SER A 131 3.10 3.48 12.98
CA SER A 131 2.95 4.57 13.94
C SER A 131 1.67 4.42 14.77
N MET A 132 0.55 4.07 14.13
CA MET A 132 -0.71 3.80 14.83
C MET A 132 -0.60 2.59 15.75
N ASN A 133 0.03 1.51 15.28
CA ASN A 133 0.26 0.32 16.10
C ASN A 133 1.07 0.65 17.37
N PHE A 134 2.11 1.46 17.22
CA PHE A 134 2.88 1.91 18.38
C PHE A 134 2.03 2.67 19.39
N VAL A 135 1.18 3.59 18.92
CA VAL A 135 0.29 4.37 19.82
C VAL A 135 -0.77 3.47 20.47
N LEU A 136 -1.32 2.51 19.72
CA LEU A 136 -2.45 1.68 20.15
C LEU A 136 -2.04 0.47 20.98
N ASN A 137 -0.93 -0.18 20.61
CA ASN A 137 -0.49 -1.46 21.16
C ASN A 137 0.87 -1.37 21.89
N GLY A 138 1.57 -0.23 21.81
CA GLY A 138 2.91 -0.05 22.39
C GLY A 138 4.02 -0.82 21.68
N GLU A 139 3.72 -1.44 20.54
CA GLU A 139 4.63 -2.32 19.80
C GLU A 139 5.30 -1.55 18.65
N LYS A 140 6.62 -1.61 18.59
CA LYS A 140 7.42 -1.02 17.51
C LYS A 140 7.59 -2.04 16.39
N LEU A 141 6.96 -1.77 15.25
CA LEU A 141 7.11 -2.54 14.03
C LEU A 141 7.75 -1.68 12.94
N SER A 142 8.49 -2.32 12.06
CA SER A 142 9.04 -1.75 10.83
C SER A 142 8.31 -2.30 9.61
N LEU A 143 8.53 -1.70 8.44
CA LEU A 143 7.94 -2.20 7.19
C LEU A 143 8.33 -3.66 6.89
N ALA A 144 9.51 -4.08 7.36
CA ALA A 144 10.01 -5.42 7.17
C ALA A 144 9.31 -6.49 8.05
N ASP A 145 8.60 -6.05 9.09
CA ASP A 145 7.88 -6.94 10.00
C ASP A 145 6.43 -7.19 9.54
N ILE A 146 5.98 -6.48 8.50
CA ILE A 146 4.63 -6.64 7.95
C ILE A 146 4.61 -7.83 7.00
N THR A 147 3.84 -8.85 7.35
CA THR A 147 3.76 -10.10 6.58
C THR A 147 2.63 -10.05 5.55
N ILE A 148 2.89 -10.59 4.37
CA ILE A 148 1.90 -10.83 3.32
C ILE A 148 1.58 -12.32 3.31
N TYR A 149 0.36 -12.71 3.68
CA TYR A 149 -0.03 -14.11 3.84
C TYR A 149 -0.60 -14.77 2.59
N ASP A 150 -0.97 -13.97 1.58
CA ASP A 150 -1.65 -14.47 0.38
C ASP A 150 -0.75 -14.25 -0.85
N GLY A 151 -0.56 -15.30 -1.65
CA GLY A 151 0.24 -15.24 -2.88
C GLY A 151 -0.30 -14.23 -3.90
N GLU A 152 -1.61 -14.00 -3.96
CA GLU A 152 -2.21 -12.96 -4.78
C GLU A 152 -1.83 -11.57 -4.28
N GLN A 153 -1.91 -11.34 -2.98
CA GLN A 153 -1.52 -10.08 -2.36
C GLN A 153 -0.02 -9.80 -2.54
N PHE A 154 0.81 -10.84 -2.46
CA PHE A 154 2.24 -10.72 -2.73
C PHE A 154 2.49 -10.28 -4.18
N ARG A 155 1.85 -10.92 -5.16
CA ARG A 155 1.97 -10.53 -6.58
C ARG A 155 1.53 -9.10 -6.83
N LEU A 156 0.39 -8.68 -6.28
CA LEU A 156 -0.11 -7.31 -6.42
C LEU A 156 0.84 -6.29 -5.79
N SER A 157 1.46 -6.62 -4.67
CA SER A 157 2.48 -5.78 -4.02
C SER A 157 3.73 -5.62 -4.88
N GLU A 158 4.18 -6.70 -5.53
CA GLU A 158 5.31 -6.65 -6.46
C GLU A 158 4.99 -5.81 -7.70
N GLU A 159 3.77 -5.94 -8.25
CA GLU A 159 3.33 -5.13 -9.38
C GLU A 159 3.29 -3.64 -9.05
N ILE A 160 2.84 -3.26 -7.85
CA ILE A 160 2.90 -1.87 -7.37
C ILE A 160 4.34 -1.39 -7.34
N THR A 161 5.24 -2.17 -6.78
CA THR A 161 6.66 -1.82 -6.64
C THR A 161 7.34 -1.70 -8.00
N ALA A 162 7.06 -2.63 -8.92
CA ALA A 162 7.62 -2.61 -10.27
C ALA A 162 7.17 -1.37 -11.06
N LYS A 163 5.86 -1.08 -11.05
CA LYS A 163 5.32 0.12 -11.71
C LYS A 163 5.82 1.43 -11.11
N GLN A 164 6.01 1.47 -9.79
CA GLN A 164 6.60 2.63 -9.12
C GLN A 164 8.01 2.91 -9.63
N THR A 165 8.78 1.85 -9.84
CA THR A 165 10.13 1.94 -10.38
C THR A 165 10.12 2.44 -11.83
N GLU A 166 9.18 1.97 -12.65
CA GLU A 166 9.04 2.37 -14.05
C GLU A 166 8.68 3.85 -14.19
N ILE A 167 7.71 4.33 -13.42
CA ILE A 167 7.30 5.75 -13.39
C ILE A 167 8.47 6.64 -12.94
N HIS A 168 9.19 6.23 -11.92
CA HIS A 168 10.34 6.99 -11.42
C HIS A 168 11.49 7.03 -12.43
N TYR A 169 11.65 5.96 -13.22
CA TYR A 169 12.61 5.92 -14.31
C TYR A 169 12.23 6.84 -15.48
N GLU A 170 10.94 6.92 -15.85
CA GLU A 170 10.45 7.83 -16.89
C GLU A 170 10.60 9.29 -16.46
N GLU A 171 10.20 9.64 -15.24
CA GLU A 171 10.34 11.01 -14.70
C GLU A 171 11.81 11.45 -14.58
N THR A 172 12.73 10.53 -14.27
CA THR A 172 14.16 10.87 -14.18
C THR A 172 14.88 10.90 -15.53
N THR A 173 14.37 10.19 -16.55
CA THR A 173 14.92 10.27 -17.92
C THR A 173 14.57 11.61 -18.60
N ASP A 174 13.45 12.21 -18.26
CA ASP A 174 13.09 13.55 -18.77
C ASP A 174 13.88 14.69 -18.07
N LEU A 175 14.43 14.45 -16.88
CA LEU A 175 15.13 15.47 -16.09
C LEU A 175 16.68 15.38 -16.13
N SER A 176 17.26 14.29 -16.55
CA SER A 176 18.71 14.21 -16.70
C SER A 176 19.18 13.01 -17.52
N ASN A 177 19.91 13.28 -18.58
CA ASN A 177 20.63 12.28 -19.39
C ASN A 177 21.75 11.53 -18.65
N ASN A 178 21.80 11.50 -17.30
CA ASN A 178 23.03 11.00 -16.62
C ASN A 178 22.89 10.36 -15.23
N THR A 179 21.73 9.93 -14.78
CA THR A 179 21.68 9.19 -13.50
C THR A 179 20.85 7.91 -13.63
N ALA A 180 21.55 6.79 -13.86
CA ALA A 180 20.96 5.47 -13.68
C ALA A 180 20.64 5.27 -12.18
N VAL A 181 19.36 5.31 -11.83
CA VAL A 181 18.90 5.04 -10.45
C VAL A 181 19.00 3.55 -10.18
N HIS A 182 19.67 3.19 -9.09
CA HIS A 182 19.90 1.81 -8.69
C HIS A 182 18.63 1.19 -8.09
N ASN A 183 18.13 0.14 -8.71
CA ASN A 183 17.06 -0.70 -8.19
C ASN A 183 17.55 -1.80 -7.20
N THR A 184 18.76 -1.66 -6.69
CA THR A 184 19.37 -2.64 -5.79
C THR A 184 18.60 -2.82 -4.50
N LEU A 185 18.04 -1.75 -3.94
CA LEU A 185 17.30 -1.81 -2.67
C LEU A 185 16.01 -2.65 -2.78
N ALA A 186 15.24 -2.46 -3.85
CA ALA A 186 14.02 -3.25 -4.08
C ALA A 186 14.34 -4.73 -4.32
N LEU A 187 15.40 -5.00 -5.09
CA LEU A 187 15.93 -6.35 -5.33
C LEU A 187 16.37 -7.02 -4.03
N GLU A 188 17.13 -6.31 -3.21
CA GLU A 188 17.60 -6.81 -1.90
C GLU A 188 16.43 -7.10 -0.97
N GLN A 189 15.44 -6.21 -0.90
CA GLN A 189 14.23 -6.41 -0.09
C GLN A 189 13.44 -7.63 -0.55
N THR A 190 13.27 -7.83 -1.86
CA THR A 190 12.57 -8.99 -2.41
C THR A 190 13.29 -10.29 -2.07
N ILE A 191 14.62 -10.35 -2.25
CA ILE A 191 15.42 -11.53 -1.87
C ILE A 191 15.34 -11.77 -0.35
N MET A 192 15.47 -10.72 0.45
CA MET A 192 15.37 -10.82 1.92
C MET A 192 14.01 -11.38 2.37
N ASN A 193 12.92 -10.99 1.71
CA ASN A 193 11.59 -11.50 2.00
C ASN A 193 11.49 -13.01 1.72
N PHE A 194 11.96 -13.49 0.56
CA PHE A 194 11.98 -14.93 0.27
C PHE A 194 12.82 -15.71 1.28
N VAL A 195 13.97 -15.16 1.66
CA VAL A 195 14.86 -15.79 2.66
C VAL A 195 14.21 -15.85 4.03
N ARG A 196 13.55 -14.76 4.47
CA ARG A 196 12.84 -14.73 5.77
C ARG A 196 11.70 -15.73 5.86
N HIS A 197 10.96 -15.92 4.77
CA HIS A 197 9.84 -16.87 4.73
C HIS A 197 10.29 -18.31 4.43
N GLY A 198 11.58 -18.54 4.15
CA GLY A 198 12.12 -19.86 3.80
C GLY A 198 11.57 -20.40 2.48
N ASP A 199 10.96 -19.55 1.64
CA ASP A 199 10.36 -19.96 0.37
C ASP A 199 11.40 -20.03 -0.74
N THR A 200 12.18 -21.11 -0.70
CA THR A 200 13.23 -21.39 -1.70
C THR A 200 12.66 -21.71 -3.08
N ALA A 201 11.41 -22.16 -3.17
CA ALA A 201 10.76 -22.48 -4.44
C ALA A 201 10.36 -21.21 -5.17
N ALA A 202 9.68 -20.28 -4.48
CA ALA A 202 9.32 -18.97 -5.02
C ALA A 202 10.56 -18.14 -5.38
N LEU A 203 11.62 -18.18 -4.55
CA LEU A 203 12.88 -17.51 -4.86
C LEU A 203 13.50 -18.03 -6.17
N LYS A 204 13.54 -19.37 -6.37
CA LYS A 204 14.08 -19.95 -7.60
C LYS A 204 13.25 -19.60 -8.83
N GLU A 205 11.94 -19.58 -8.71
CA GLU A 205 11.02 -19.19 -9.79
C GLU A 205 11.22 -17.70 -10.16
N TRP A 206 11.26 -16.86 -9.15
CA TRP A 206 11.51 -15.42 -9.30
C TRP A 206 12.86 -15.14 -9.96
N LEU A 207 13.95 -15.81 -9.53
CA LEU A 207 15.28 -15.65 -10.11
C LEU A 207 15.35 -16.04 -11.60
N LYS A 208 14.50 -16.97 -12.07
CA LYS A 208 14.42 -17.32 -13.49
C LYS A 208 13.83 -16.21 -14.35
N ASN A 209 12.92 -15.45 -13.78
CA ASN A 209 12.14 -14.40 -14.44
C ASN A 209 12.62 -12.99 -14.07
N ALA A 210 13.61 -12.88 -13.16
CA ALA A 210 14.14 -11.59 -12.73
C ALA A 210 14.71 -10.83 -13.93
N PRO A 211 14.36 -9.54 -14.09
CA PRO A 211 14.96 -8.72 -15.13
C PRO A 211 16.48 -8.69 -14.96
N ALA A 212 17.21 -8.76 -16.06
CA ALA A 212 18.67 -8.70 -16.02
C ALA A 212 19.08 -7.42 -15.28
N VAL A 213 19.62 -7.59 -14.08
CA VAL A 213 20.14 -6.48 -13.29
C VAL A 213 21.31 -5.89 -14.05
N ARG A 214 21.09 -4.77 -14.69
CA ARG A 214 22.24 -4.01 -15.23
C ARG A 214 23.01 -3.48 -14.04
N PRO A 215 24.32 -3.74 -13.94
CA PRO A 215 25.12 -3.14 -12.89
C PRO A 215 24.99 -1.63 -13.01
N GLY A 216 24.38 -1.03 -12.00
CA GLY A 216 24.19 0.40 -11.98
C GLY A 216 25.55 1.13 -11.93
N ILE A 217 25.57 2.37 -12.37
CA ILE A 217 26.76 3.22 -12.29
C ILE A 217 26.95 3.61 -10.82
N LEU A 218 27.88 2.94 -10.11
CA LEU A 218 28.19 3.21 -8.70
C LEU A 218 29.04 4.47 -8.53
N SER A 219 29.61 4.99 -9.61
CA SER A 219 30.42 6.21 -9.61
C SER A 219 30.49 6.81 -11.02
N SER A 220 30.50 8.13 -11.11
CA SER A 220 30.84 8.86 -12.33
C SER A 220 32.27 8.65 -12.79
N ASP A 221 33.12 8.10 -11.94
CA ASP A 221 34.52 7.76 -12.23
C ASP A 221 34.64 6.27 -12.60
N THR A 222 35.00 6.00 -13.87
CA THR A 222 35.13 4.66 -14.45
C THR A 222 36.11 3.77 -13.67
N LEU A 223 37.14 4.33 -13.10
CA LEU A 223 38.15 3.60 -12.29
C LEU A 223 37.58 3.17 -10.92
N ARG A 224 36.73 4.00 -10.30
CA ARG A 224 36.00 3.64 -9.06
C ARG A 224 34.96 2.60 -9.32
N GLN A 225 34.30 2.66 -10.46
CA GLN A 225 33.27 1.67 -10.83
C GLN A 225 33.91 0.29 -11.03
N LEU A 226 35.04 0.20 -11.73
CA LEU A 226 35.77 -1.05 -11.90
C LEU A 226 36.25 -1.67 -10.57
N LYS A 227 36.63 -0.87 -9.59
CA LYS A 227 37.04 -1.35 -8.25
C LYS A 227 35.89 -1.87 -7.38
N ASN A 228 34.67 -1.45 -7.65
CA ASN A 228 33.49 -1.87 -6.88
C ASN A 228 32.71 -3.02 -7.55
N THR A 229 33.12 -3.47 -8.72
CA THR A 229 32.49 -4.57 -9.47
C THR A 229 33.24 -5.89 -9.32
N PHE A 230 34.43 -5.89 -8.69
CA PHE A 230 35.23 -7.03 -8.31
C PHE A 230 35.41 -7.00 -6.77
#